data_422db01732264693289334fdb1869b9e
#
_entry.id   422db01732264693289334fdb1869b9e
#
_cell.length_a   1.000
_cell.length_b   1.000
_cell.length_c   1.000
_cell.angle_alpha   90.00
_cell.angle_beta   90.00
_cell.angle_gamma   90.00
#
_symmetry.space_group_name_H-M   'P 1'
#
loop_
_entity.id
_entity.type
_entity.pdbx_description
1 polymer ?
#
loop_
_entity_poly.entity_id
_entity_poly.type
_entity_poly.pdbx_seq_one_letter_code
_entity_poly.pdbx_strand_id
1 'polypeptide(L)'
;MQKVEYQNNVANKIKKIYTKKHHDTIQDLEKLLEKGVPNLTMSEIASRLKISLRTLYEIAPSKDQLILMTMDKILIKLGKFALDSVSEIQSPIEKLEQYLFIVNQAVGPKFNTFLKDIEKINGSQKMADYHESFISNYTQKLLNDAIKMHEIKNIDTKAFSILLGGIGREFLKEKNRYLISTSPEESANSITSIILNGIKLKD
;
A
#
# COMPACT_ATOMS: atom_id res chain seq x y z
N MET A 1 18.31 -11.54 0.06
CA MET A 1 19.28 -10.44 0.12
C MET A 1 18.71 -9.06 -0.20
N GLN A 2 17.74 -8.88 -1.10
CA GLN A 2 17.11 -7.56 -1.40
C GLN A 2 16.30 -6.93 -0.24
N LYS A 3 15.80 -7.74 0.69
CA LYS A 3 15.02 -7.28 1.87
C LYS A 3 15.83 -6.39 2.83
N VAL A 4 17.15 -6.65 2.92
CA VAL A 4 18.07 -5.92 3.77
C VAL A 4 18.50 -4.59 3.14
N GLU A 5 18.54 -4.53 1.81
CA GLU A 5 19.04 -3.36 1.08
C GLU A 5 18.08 -2.18 1.04
N TYR A 6 16.76 -2.41 0.92
CA TYR A 6 15.77 -1.32 1.01
C TYR A 6 15.62 -0.81 2.43
N GLN A 7 15.55 -1.71 3.42
CA GLN A 7 15.56 -1.32 4.84
C GLN A 7 16.87 -0.63 5.22
N ASN A 8 18.01 -1.07 4.68
CA ASN A 8 19.31 -0.43 4.93
C ASN A 8 19.48 0.89 4.16
N ASN A 9 18.92 1.06 2.95
CA ASN A 9 18.95 2.33 2.23
C ASN A 9 17.96 3.37 2.78
N VAL A 10 16.84 2.96 3.37
CA VAL A 10 15.94 3.82 4.13
C VAL A 10 16.48 4.04 5.57
N ALA A 11 17.11 3.04 6.17
CA ALA A 11 17.69 3.10 7.51
C ALA A 11 19.11 3.72 7.55
N ASN A 12 19.92 3.61 6.48
CA ASN A 12 21.28 4.17 6.38
C ASN A 12 21.33 5.62 5.91
N LYS A 13 20.20 6.22 5.47
CA LYS A 13 20.08 7.68 5.49
C LYS A 13 19.87 8.10 6.93
N ILE A 14 20.99 8.20 7.70
CA ILE A 14 21.08 8.87 9.00
C ILE A 14 19.75 8.71 9.74
N LYS A 15 19.69 7.98 10.87
CA LYS A 15 18.56 8.02 11.80
C LYS A 15 18.26 9.49 12.11
N LYS A 16 17.46 10.11 11.25
CA LYS A 16 17.00 11.47 11.45
C LYS A 16 16.12 11.38 12.68
N ILE A 17 16.62 11.86 13.80
CA ILE A 17 15.85 11.90 15.05
C ILE A 17 14.75 12.92 14.80
N TYR A 18 13.57 12.43 14.43
CA TYR A 18 12.41 13.29 14.30
C TYR A 18 11.96 13.73 15.70
N THR A 19 11.81 15.03 15.86
CA THR A 19 11.21 15.61 17.06
C THR A 19 9.70 15.34 17.08
N LYS A 20 9.05 15.53 18.24
CA LYS A 20 7.59 15.46 18.34
C LYS A 20 6.92 16.34 17.27
N LYS A 21 7.42 17.56 17.06
CA LYS A 21 6.93 18.51 16.05
C LYS A 21 7.00 17.92 14.63
N HIS A 22 8.06 17.19 14.28
CA HIS A 22 8.17 16.53 12.98
C HIS A 22 7.13 15.42 12.84
N HIS A 23 6.89 14.63 13.89
CA HIS A 23 5.87 13.59 13.88
C HIS A 23 4.46 14.17 13.70
N ASP A 24 4.13 15.22 14.45
CA ASP A 24 2.83 15.91 14.34
C ASP A 24 2.65 16.48 12.92
N THR A 25 3.71 17.12 12.38
CA THR A 25 3.71 17.64 11.00
C THR A 25 3.45 16.54 9.97
N ILE A 26 4.06 15.36 10.12
CA ILE A 26 3.86 14.24 9.20
C ILE A 26 2.42 13.71 9.28
N GLN A 27 1.82 13.67 10.46
CA GLN A 27 0.42 13.29 10.61
C GLN A 27 -0.53 14.29 9.92
N ASP A 28 -0.25 15.58 10.03
CA ASP A 28 -1.05 16.60 9.36
C ASP A 28 -0.84 16.59 7.84
N LEU A 29 0.37 16.24 7.38
CA LEU A 29 0.63 15.95 5.96
C LEU A 29 -0.18 14.75 5.46
N GLU A 30 -0.26 13.67 6.23
CA GLU A 30 -1.09 12.50 5.87
C GLU A 30 -2.55 12.93 5.64
N LYS A 31 -3.13 13.72 6.57
CA LYS A 31 -4.49 14.25 6.44
C LYS A 31 -4.66 15.19 5.23
N LEU A 32 -3.63 15.99 4.94
CA LEU A 32 -3.64 16.89 3.78
C LEU A 32 -3.64 16.08 2.48
N LEU A 33 -2.82 15.03 2.41
CA LEU A 33 -2.66 14.18 1.24
C LEU A 33 -3.86 13.24 1.02
N GLU A 34 -4.57 12.87 2.08
CA GLU A 34 -5.84 12.11 1.96
C GLU A 34 -6.90 12.85 1.13
N LYS A 35 -6.78 14.18 1.02
CA LYS A 35 -7.66 15.03 0.20
C LYS A 35 -7.17 15.21 -1.25
N GLY A 36 -6.12 14.52 -1.62
CA GLY A 36 -5.39 14.66 -2.89
C GLY A 36 -4.09 15.43 -2.72
N VAL A 37 -3.15 15.24 -3.66
CA VAL A 37 -1.92 16.05 -3.71
C VAL A 37 -2.29 17.38 -4.33
N PRO A 38 -2.38 18.43 -3.55
CA PRO A 38 -2.66 19.73 -4.11
C PRO A 38 -1.46 20.18 -4.95
N ASN A 39 -1.72 20.94 -5.99
CA ASN A 39 -0.66 21.57 -6.78
C ASN A 39 0.01 22.70 -5.98
N LEU A 40 0.51 22.34 -4.77
CA LEU A 40 1.10 23.24 -3.81
C LEU A 40 2.62 23.16 -3.87
N THR A 41 3.25 24.31 -3.71
CA THR A 41 4.69 24.43 -3.44
C THR A 41 5.01 24.04 -1.99
N MET A 42 6.29 23.78 -1.69
CA MET A 42 6.75 23.54 -0.31
C MET A 42 6.36 24.68 0.65
N SER A 43 6.40 25.93 0.16
CA SER A 43 6.03 27.11 0.96
C SER A 43 4.53 27.11 1.29
N GLU A 44 3.67 26.81 0.32
CA GLU A 44 2.22 26.71 0.51
C GLU A 44 1.83 25.56 1.43
N ILE A 45 2.52 24.40 1.32
CA ILE A 45 2.34 23.28 2.25
C ILE A 45 2.72 23.72 3.67
N ALA A 46 3.88 24.34 3.85
CA ALA A 46 4.31 24.85 5.16
C ALA A 46 3.30 25.83 5.77
N SER A 47 2.80 26.76 4.94
CA SER A 47 1.77 27.73 5.35
C SER A 47 0.47 27.04 5.79
N ARG A 48 -0.03 26.07 5.03
CA ARG A 48 -1.25 25.33 5.37
C ARG A 48 -1.10 24.53 6.66
N LEU A 49 0.08 23.95 6.88
CA LEU A 49 0.39 23.19 8.09
C LEU A 49 0.78 24.08 9.27
N LYS A 50 0.83 25.41 9.07
CA LYS A 50 1.23 26.40 10.09
C LYS A 50 2.60 26.11 10.70
N ILE A 51 3.56 25.70 9.88
CA ILE A 51 4.96 25.43 10.25
C ILE A 51 5.92 26.28 9.42
N SER A 52 7.18 26.35 9.87
CA SER A 52 8.21 26.99 9.06
C SER A 52 8.58 26.13 7.84
N LEU A 53 8.93 26.80 6.73
CA LEU A 53 9.47 26.13 5.55
C LEU A 53 10.74 25.31 5.90
N ARG A 54 11.56 25.83 6.83
CA ARG A 54 12.73 25.12 7.37
C ARG A 54 12.34 23.77 7.99
N THR A 55 11.30 23.74 8.83
CA THR A 55 10.81 22.50 9.46
C THR A 55 10.42 21.47 8.38
N LEU A 56 9.80 21.92 7.28
CA LEU A 56 9.42 21.03 6.19
C LEU A 56 10.65 20.47 5.47
N TYR A 57 11.68 21.30 5.20
CA TYR A 57 12.94 20.82 4.63
C TYR A 57 13.76 19.94 5.58
N GLU A 58 13.58 20.09 6.88
CA GLU A 58 14.14 19.17 7.87
C GLU A 58 13.46 17.79 7.81
N ILE A 59 12.23 17.68 7.33
CA ILE A 59 11.51 16.40 7.11
C ILE A 59 11.95 15.78 5.78
N ALA A 60 11.82 16.50 4.69
CA ALA A 60 12.19 16.03 3.35
C ALA A 60 12.83 17.15 2.51
N PRO A 61 13.88 16.83 1.72
CA PRO A 61 14.63 17.83 0.95
C PRO A 61 13.90 18.35 -0.29
N SER A 62 12.78 17.73 -0.69
CA SER A 62 11.97 18.18 -1.81
C SER A 62 10.50 17.81 -1.60
N LYS A 63 9.60 18.44 -2.37
CA LYS A 63 8.18 18.12 -2.41
C LYS A 63 7.95 16.64 -2.77
N ASP A 64 8.61 16.15 -3.80
CA ASP A 64 8.48 14.79 -4.28
C ASP A 64 8.86 13.77 -3.20
N GLN A 65 9.99 14.00 -2.52
CA GLN A 65 10.41 13.14 -1.43
C GLN A 65 9.46 13.23 -0.22
N LEU A 66 8.90 14.40 0.07
CA LEU A 66 7.90 14.57 1.11
C LEU A 66 6.65 13.76 0.82
N ILE A 67 6.16 13.82 -0.42
CA ILE A 67 4.98 13.08 -0.88
C ILE A 67 5.24 11.57 -0.80
N LEU A 68 6.34 11.10 -1.37
CA LEU A 68 6.69 9.66 -1.35
C LEU A 68 6.82 9.12 0.07
N MET A 69 7.52 9.83 0.94
CA MET A 69 7.69 9.42 2.34
C MET A 69 6.35 9.37 3.08
N THR A 70 5.46 10.33 2.82
CA THR A 70 4.15 10.36 3.47
C THR A 70 3.28 9.22 2.97
N MET A 71 3.29 8.95 1.67
CA MET A 71 2.57 7.83 1.08
C MET A 71 3.06 6.48 1.60
N ASP A 72 4.38 6.28 1.62
CA ASP A 72 4.98 5.08 2.17
C ASP A 72 4.49 4.81 3.61
N LYS A 73 4.42 5.84 4.44
CA LYS A 73 3.88 5.74 5.80
C LYS A 73 2.38 5.39 5.83
N ILE A 74 1.58 5.97 4.94
CA ILE A 74 0.15 5.64 4.83
C ILE A 74 -0.02 4.16 4.46
N LEU A 75 0.73 3.67 3.46
CA LEU A 75 0.68 2.28 3.04
C LEU A 75 1.17 1.32 4.13
N ILE A 76 2.23 1.67 4.87
CA ILE A 76 2.71 0.89 6.03
C ILE A 76 1.61 0.81 7.10
N LYS A 77 0.94 1.93 7.42
CA LYS A 77 -0.16 1.94 8.40
C LYS A 77 -1.32 1.05 7.96
N LEU A 78 -1.71 1.14 6.69
CA LEU A 78 -2.76 0.30 6.12
C LEU A 78 -2.38 -1.19 6.18
N GLY A 79 -1.16 -1.53 5.77
CA GLY A 79 -0.64 -2.90 5.84
C GLY A 79 -0.60 -3.44 7.28
N LYS A 80 -0.17 -2.61 8.25
CA LYS A 80 -0.20 -2.99 9.66
C LYS A 80 -1.63 -3.20 10.15
N PHE A 81 -2.53 -2.27 9.86
CA PHE A 81 -3.95 -2.40 10.21
C PHE A 81 -4.55 -3.69 9.62
N ALA A 82 -4.22 -4.03 8.36
CA ALA A 82 -4.68 -5.26 7.74
C ALA A 82 -4.18 -6.51 8.48
N LEU A 83 -2.89 -6.54 8.86
CA LEU A 83 -2.31 -7.66 9.61
C LEU A 83 -2.94 -7.80 11.00
N ASP A 84 -3.10 -6.69 11.71
CA ASP A 84 -3.67 -6.67 13.06
C ASP A 84 -5.16 -7.12 13.01
N SER A 85 -5.91 -6.67 12.00
CA SER A 85 -7.34 -7.01 11.84
C SER A 85 -7.61 -8.48 11.58
N VAL A 86 -6.63 -9.21 11.05
CA VAL A 86 -6.78 -10.64 10.73
C VAL A 86 -6.03 -11.55 11.71
N SER A 87 -5.43 -11.00 12.75
CA SER A 87 -4.56 -11.76 13.68
C SER A 87 -5.26 -12.95 14.32
N GLU A 88 -6.52 -12.78 14.73
CA GLU A 88 -7.31 -13.79 15.46
C GLU A 88 -8.03 -14.79 14.54
N ILE A 89 -8.05 -14.57 13.22
CA ILE A 89 -8.69 -15.49 12.27
C ILE A 89 -7.85 -16.76 12.17
N GLN A 90 -8.47 -17.93 12.39
CA GLN A 90 -7.77 -19.22 12.39
C GLN A 90 -7.62 -19.80 10.99
N SER A 91 -8.67 -19.72 10.16
CA SER A 91 -8.65 -20.20 8.78
C SER A 91 -7.72 -19.35 7.91
N PRO A 92 -6.64 -19.91 7.34
CA PRO A 92 -5.75 -19.19 6.43
C PRO A 92 -6.45 -18.59 5.22
N ILE A 93 -7.46 -19.25 4.66
CA ILE A 93 -8.16 -18.72 3.48
C ILE A 93 -9.09 -17.55 3.84
N GLU A 94 -9.77 -17.59 4.97
CA GLU A 94 -10.58 -16.49 5.46
C GLU A 94 -9.68 -15.29 5.86
N LYS A 95 -8.56 -15.58 6.53
CA LYS A 95 -7.53 -14.60 6.85
C LYS A 95 -7.02 -13.89 5.60
N LEU A 96 -6.76 -14.64 4.53
CA LEU A 96 -6.31 -14.10 3.25
C LEU A 96 -7.38 -13.21 2.62
N GLU A 97 -8.63 -13.65 2.59
CA GLU A 97 -9.75 -12.90 2.01
C GLU A 97 -9.91 -11.55 2.70
N GLN A 98 -9.95 -11.53 4.02
CA GLN A 98 -10.07 -10.29 4.81
C GLN A 98 -8.84 -9.39 4.66
N TYR A 99 -7.64 -9.97 4.67
CA TYR A 99 -6.40 -9.22 4.46
C TYR A 99 -6.38 -8.50 3.10
N LEU A 100 -6.70 -9.22 2.01
CA LEU A 100 -6.72 -8.66 0.67
C LEU A 100 -7.82 -7.60 0.52
N PHE A 101 -8.98 -7.81 1.12
CA PHE A 101 -10.05 -6.80 1.15
C PHE A 101 -9.58 -5.48 1.75
N ILE A 102 -8.82 -5.52 2.85
CA ILE A 102 -8.31 -4.31 3.50
C ILE A 102 -7.20 -3.66 2.67
N VAL A 103 -6.22 -4.43 2.16
CA VAL A 103 -5.11 -3.84 1.41
C VAL A 103 -5.54 -3.30 0.05
N ASN A 104 -6.60 -3.83 -0.55
CA ASN A 104 -7.16 -3.31 -1.79
C ASN A 104 -7.76 -1.89 -1.62
N GLN A 105 -8.04 -1.45 -0.38
CA GLN A 105 -8.43 -0.06 -0.12
C GLN A 105 -7.34 0.95 -0.56
N ALA A 106 -6.08 0.51 -0.66
CA ALA A 106 -4.98 1.36 -1.15
C ALA A 106 -5.19 1.84 -2.60
N VAL A 107 -6.02 1.16 -3.38
CA VAL A 107 -6.38 1.54 -4.75
C VAL A 107 -7.80 2.11 -4.86
N GLY A 108 -8.45 2.31 -3.73
CA GLY A 108 -9.81 2.84 -3.65
C GLY A 108 -9.91 4.34 -3.93
N PRO A 109 -11.16 4.86 -4.00
CA PRO A 109 -11.42 6.25 -4.34
C PRO A 109 -10.68 7.25 -3.46
N LYS A 110 -10.48 6.92 -2.18
CA LYS A 110 -9.76 7.77 -1.23
C LYS A 110 -8.32 8.07 -1.65
N PHE A 111 -7.64 7.09 -2.26
CA PHE A 111 -6.24 7.21 -2.68
C PHE A 111 -6.08 7.53 -4.16
N ASN A 112 -7.14 7.39 -4.94
CA ASN A 112 -7.12 7.43 -6.38
C ASN A 112 -6.60 8.75 -6.98
N THR A 113 -7.05 9.90 -6.47
CA THR A 113 -6.60 11.23 -6.93
C THR A 113 -5.12 11.42 -6.63
N PHE A 114 -4.68 10.90 -5.51
CA PHE A 114 -3.32 10.97 -5.02
C PHE A 114 -2.34 10.07 -5.81
N LEU A 115 -2.77 8.85 -6.14
CA LEU A 115 -1.92 7.88 -6.85
C LEU A 115 -1.59 8.31 -8.29
N LYS A 116 -2.48 9.04 -8.97
CA LYS A 116 -2.22 9.60 -10.31
C LYS A 116 -1.01 10.54 -10.32
N ASP A 117 -0.87 11.36 -9.31
CA ASP A 117 0.22 12.33 -9.24
C ASP A 117 1.54 11.69 -8.81
N ILE A 118 1.46 10.63 -7.99
CA ILE A 118 2.64 9.89 -7.51
C ILE A 118 3.35 9.14 -8.63
N GLU A 119 2.65 8.59 -9.60
CA GLU A 119 3.27 7.83 -10.71
C GLU A 119 4.33 8.65 -11.45
N LYS A 120 4.20 9.97 -11.47
CA LYS A 120 5.15 10.90 -12.10
C LYS A 120 6.39 11.18 -11.25
N ILE A 121 6.38 10.78 -9.97
CA ILE A 121 7.47 11.05 -9.04
C ILE A 121 8.54 9.95 -9.14
N ASN A 122 9.79 10.36 -9.33
CA ASN A 122 10.90 9.41 -9.36
C ASN A 122 11.00 8.64 -8.03
N GLY A 123 11.00 7.31 -8.10
CA GLY A 123 11.03 6.41 -6.95
C GLY A 123 9.67 5.84 -6.54
N SER A 124 8.56 6.36 -7.08
CA SER A 124 7.20 5.85 -6.80
C SER A 124 7.04 4.38 -7.18
N GLN A 125 7.58 4.00 -8.36
CA GLN A 125 7.57 2.62 -8.83
C GLN A 125 8.25 1.68 -7.83
N LYS A 126 9.44 2.04 -7.34
CA LYS A 126 10.21 1.24 -6.38
C LYS A 126 9.46 1.09 -5.04
N MET A 127 8.79 2.14 -4.60
CA MET A 127 7.95 2.12 -3.41
C MET A 127 6.76 1.16 -3.62
N ALA A 128 6.06 1.27 -4.75
CA ALA A 128 4.94 0.40 -5.08
C ALA A 128 5.36 -1.07 -5.18
N ASP A 129 6.49 -1.37 -5.85
CA ASP A 129 7.03 -2.73 -5.97
C ASP A 129 7.38 -3.34 -4.60
N TYR A 130 7.86 -2.53 -3.67
CA TYR A 130 8.14 -2.96 -2.30
C TYR A 130 6.86 -3.41 -1.58
N HIS A 131 5.81 -2.57 -1.59
CA HIS A 131 4.53 -2.89 -0.96
C HIS A 131 3.85 -4.09 -1.62
N GLU A 132 3.84 -4.16 -2.94
CA GLU A 132 3.31 -5.30 -3.71
C GLU A 132 4.03 -6.61 -3.37
N SER A 133 5.37 -6.56 -3.27
CA SER A 133 6.16 -7.73 -2.87
C SER A 133 5.82 -8.21 -1.46
N PHE A 134 5.54 -7.30 -0.53
CA PHE A 134 5.11 -7.66 0.82
C PHE A 134 3.75 -8.35 0.80
N ILE A 135 2.77 -7.78 0.08
CA ILE A 135 1.44 -8.36 -0.09
C ILE A 135 1.54 -9.76 -0.72
N SER A 136 2.29 -9.90 -1.82
CA SER A 136 2.47 -11.18 -2.51
C SER A 136 3.12 -12.24 -1.61
N ASN A 137 4.16 -11.88 -0.84
CA ASN A 137 4.82 -12.83 0.05
C ASN A 137 3.90 -13.31 1.18
N TYR A 138 3.10 -12.41 1.76
CA TYR A 138 2.15 -12.77 2.81
C TYR A 138 1.01 -13.61 2.25
N THR A 139 0.48 -13.25 1.08
CA THR A 139 -0.51 -14.03 0.33
C THR A 139 -0.02 -15.44 0.04
N GLN A 140 1.22 -15.59 -0.46
CA GLN A 140 1.81 -16.91 -0.73
C GLN A 140 1.90 -17.76 0.54
N LYS A 141 2.31 -17.15 1.66
CA LYS A 141 2.35 -17.84 2.95
C LYS A 141 0.96 -18.37 3.34
N LEU A 142 -0.07 -17.53 3.28
CA LEU A 142 -1.43 -17.93 3.65
C LEU A 142 -2.02 -19.00 2.72
N LEU A 143 -1.76 -18.91 1.40
CA LEU A 143 -2.15 -19.95 0.45
C LEU A 143 -1.46 -21.30 0.75
N ASN A 144 -0.16 -21.29 1.07
CA ASN A 144 0.55 -22.51 1.48
C ASN A 144 -0.04 -23.11 2.77
N ASP A 145 -0.41 -22.27 3.73
CA ASP A 145 -1.00 -22.73 4.99
C ASP A 145 -2.42 -23.25 4.76
N ALA A 146 -3.22 -22.64 3.87
CA ALA A 146 -4.55 -23.11 3.48
C ALA A 146 -4.51 -24.48 2.77
N ILE A 147 -3.50 -24.75 1.93
CA ILE A 147 -3.27 -26.08 1.33
C ILE A 147 -3.00 -27.11 2.41
N LYS A 148 -2.10 -26.81 3.37
CA LYS A 148 -1.77 -27.72 4.47
C LYS A 148 -2.97 -28.04 5.37
N MET A 149 -3.87 -27.08 5.54
CA MET A 149 -5.11 -27.24 6.33
C MET A 149 -6.27 -27.83 5.51
N HIS A 150 -6.03 -28.22 4.25
CA HIS A 150 -7.05 -28.75 3.34
C HIS A 150 -8.25 -27.83 3.12
N GLU A 151 -8.05 -26.51 3.19
CA GLU A 151 -9.09 -25.50 2.91
C GLU A 151 -9.24 -25.22 1.42
N ILE A 152 -8.14 -25.36 0.66
CA ILE A 152 -8.10 -25.08 -0.77
C ILE A 152 -7.46 -26.23 -1.57
N LYS A 153 -7.74 -26.24 -2.88
CA LYS A 153 -7.10 -27.12 -3.85
C LYS A 153 -5.59 -26.89 -3.90
N ASN A 154 -4.84 -27.92 -4.31
CA ASN A 154 -3.42 -27.75 -4.60
C ASN A 154 -3.25 -26.87 -5.86
N ILE A 155 -2.58 -25.73 -5.72
CA ILE A 155 -2.40 -24.72 -6.76
C ILE A 155 -0.95 -24.21 -6.77
N ASP A 156 -0.56 -23.52 -7.84
CA ASP A 156 0.69 -22.74 -7.85
C ASP A 156 0.53 -21.49 -6.99
N THR A 157 0.85 -21.60 -5.70
CA THR A 157 0.71 -20.51 -4.73
C THR A 157 1.55 -19.29 -5.09
N LYS A 158 2.68 -19.47 -5.83
CA LYS A 158 3.51 -18.36 -6.28
C LYS A 158 2.82 -17.55 -7.38
N ALA A 159 2.28 -18.23 -8.38
CA ALA A 159 1.53 -17.58 -9.46
C ALA A 159 0.31 -16.82 -8.92
N PHE A 160 -0.48 -17.48 -8.06
CA PHE A 160 -1.65 -16.86 -7.43
C PHE A 160 -1.27 -15.66 -6.54
N SER A 161 -0.16 -15.75 -5.80
CA SER A 161 0.28 -14.63 -4.95
C SER A 161 0.72 -13.41 -5.74
N ILE A 162 1.36 -13.59 -6.88
CA ILE A 162 1.74 -12.48 -7.78
C ILE A 162 0.48 -11.85 -8.37
N LEU A 163 -0.47 -12.66 -8.85
CA LEU A 163 -1.73 -12.16 -9.39
C LEU A 163 -2.51 -11.36 -8.35
N LEU A 164 -2.77 -11.94 -7.18
CA LEU A 164 -3.57 -11.32 -6.13
C LEU A 164 -2.87 -10.10 -5.50
N GLY A 165 -1.55 -10.11 -5.39
CA GLY A 165 -0.78 -8.99 -4.84
C GLY A 165 -0.69 -7.79 -5.78
N GLY A 166 -0.78 -8.01 -7.10
CA GLY A 166 -0.66 -6.96 -8.12
C GLY A 166 -1.98 -6.47 -8.71
N ILE A 167 -3.10 -7.14 -8.41
CA ILE A 167 -4.38 -6.92 -9.10
C ILE A 167 -4.90 -5.48 -8.95
N GLY A 168 -4.80 -4.90 -7.76
CA GLY A 168 -5.24 -3.54 -7.50
C GLY A 168 -4.46 -2.52 -8.32
N ARG A 169 -3.14 -2.70 -8.40
CA ARG A 169 -2.25 -1.83 -9.17
C ARG A 169 -2.52 -1.91 -10.68
N GLU A 170 -2.88 -3.09 -11.20
CA GLU A 170 -3.20 -3.23 -12.61
C GLU A 170 -4.42 -2.37 -13.00
N PHE A 171 -5.41 -2.25 -12.13
CA PHE A 171 -6.58 -1.41 -12.36
C PHE A 171 -6.33 0.08 -12.18
N LEU A 172 -5.23 0.47 -11.52
CA LEU A 172 -4.83 1.88 -11.42
C LEU A 172 -4.19 2.40 -12.70
N LYS A 173 -3.59 1.54 -13.52
CA LYS A 173 -2.94 1.96 -14.77
C LYS A 173 -3.93 2.72 -15.65
N GLU A 174 -3.53 3.87 -16.15
CA GLU A 174 -4.39 4.78 -16.92
C GLU A 174 -5.10 4.06 -18.09
N LYS A 175 -4.38 3.20 -18.82
CA LYS A 175 -4.92 2.40 -19.91
C LYS A 175 -6.08 1.47 -19.52
N ASN A 176 -6.13 0.98 -18.27
CA ASN A 176 -7.12 0.01 -17.79
C ASN A 176 -8.26 0.70 -17.04
N ARG A 177 -7.96 1.80 -16.39
CA ARG A 177 -8.87 2.50 -15.48
C ARG A 177 -10.17 2.95 -16.14
N TYR A 178 -10.10 3.37 -17.40
CA TYR A 178 -11.28 3.80 -18.17
C TYR A 178 -12.06 2.65 -18.80
N LEU A 179 -11.52 1.42 -18.72
CA LEU A 179 -12.15 0.22 -19.26
C LEU A 179 -12.99 -0.54 -18.26
N ILE A 180 -12.76 -0.31 -16.96
CA ILE A 180 -13.54 -0.94 -15.89
C ILE A 180 -14.77 -0.09 -15.54
N SER A 181 -15.89 -0.77 -15.24
CA SER A 181 -17.17 -0.13 -14.94
C SER A 181 -17.34 0.25 -13.46
N THR A 182 -16.47 -0.26 -12.59
CA THR A 182 -16.47 -0.01 -11.14
C THR A 182 -15.17 0.66 -10.70
N SER A 183 -15.04 0.96 -9.43
CA SER A 183 -13.77 1.47 -8.91
C SER A 183 -12.66 0.41 -8.98
N PRO A 184 -11.38 0.79 -9.05
CA PRO A 184 -10.26 -0.15 -8.97
C PRO A 184 -10.32 -1.07 -7.74
N GLU A 185 -10.75 -0.55 -6.60
CA GLU A 185 -10.94 -1.31 -5.36
C GLU A 185 -12.04 -2.36 -5.50
N GLU A 186 -13.21 -1.96 -5.99
CA GLU A 186 -14.34 -2.89 -6.19
C GLU A 186 -14.00 -3.98 -7.20
N SER A 187 -13.33 -3.63 -8.30
CA SER A 187 -12.87 -4.59 -9.30
C SER A 187 -11.86 -5.58 -8.69
N ALA A 188 -10.89 -5.09 -7.92
CA ALA A 188 -9.90 -5.92 -7.25
C ALA A 188 -10.55 -6.87 -6.24
N ASN A 189 -11.47 -6.39 -5.42
CA ASN A 189 -12.19 -7.19 -4.43
C ASN A 189 -13.08 -8.25 -5.08
N SER A 190 -13.82 -7.88 -6.13
CA SER A 190 -14.68 -8.82 -6.85
C SER A 190 -13.88 -9.98 -7.47
N ILE A 191 -12.80 -9.67 -8.18
CA ILE A 191 -11.95 -10.71 -8.80
C ILE A 191 -11.24 -11.54 -7.74
N THR A 192 -10.74 -10.92 -6.67
CA THR A 192 -10.15 -11.64 -5.54
C THR A 192 -11.15 -12.65 -4.96
N SER A 193 -12.37 -12.23 -4.69
CA SER A 193 -13.44 -13.11 -4.16
C SER A 193 -13.75 -14.27 -5.10
N ILE A 194 -13.89 -14.00 -6.40
CA ILE A 194 -14.14 -15.07 -7.41
C ILE A 194 -13.00 -16.08 -7.42
N ILE A 195 -11.75 -15.63 -7.43
CA ILE A 195 -10.57 -16.50 -7.45
C ILE A 195 -10.52 -17.34 -6.17
N LEU A 196 -10.64 -16.73 -4.99
CA LEU A 196 -10.55 -17.44 -3.72
C LEU A 196 -11.69 -18.48 -3.57
N ASN A 197 -12.91 -18.12 -3.94
CA ASN A 197 -14.04 -19.05 -3.93
C ASN A 197 -13.86 -20.21 -4.93
N GLY A 198 -13.23 -19.96 -6.08
CA GLY A 198 -12.95 -20.98 -7.09
C GLY A 198 -11.92 -22.03 -6.67
N ILE A 199 -11.04 -21.69 -5.71
CA ILE A 199 -9.99 -22.60 -5.22
C ILE A 199 -10.35 -23.28 -3.91
N LYS A 200 -11.35 -22.80 -3.16
CA LYS A 200 -11.85 -23.47 -1.93
C LYS A 200 -12.27 -24.91 -2.25
N LEU A 201 -11.94 -25.83 -1.36
CA LEU A 201 -12.52 -27.17 -1.41
C LEU A 201 -14.00 -27.04 -1.02
N LYS A 202 -14.86 -27.80 -1.74
CA LYS A 202 -16.26 -27.91 -1.36
C LYS A 202 -16.37 -29.06 -0.34
N ASP A 203 -17.07 -28.80 0.72
CA ASP A 203 -17.51 -29.85 1.67
C ASP A 203 -18.29 -30.96 0.98
#